data_d8f54af8a039167c20ad90f60af2105c
#
_entry.id   d8f54af8a039167c20ad90f60af2105c
#
_cell.length_a   1.000
_cell.length_b   1.000
_cell.length_c   1.000
_cell.angle_alpha   90.00
_cell.angle_beta   90.00
_cell.angle_gamma   90.00
#
_symmetry.space_group_name_H-M   'P 1'
#
loop_
_entity.id
_entity.type
_entity.pdbx_description
1 polymer ?
#
loop_
_entity_poly.entity_id
_entity_poly.type
_entity_poly.pdbx_seq_one_letter_code
_entity_poly.pdbx_strand_id
1 'polypeptide(L)'
;MFVVHVDADAFYLSWLRSDEQCVLRSQMPRDYKYAYAVDGFAQGSSNPVPLADVGAWNDERGRAHIGFTNGITRSFWLISNGAPSFPVQVYGRESAELLHRTAGTNQGPICYVDLFAPADPRNAPNRSPSRAPRP
;
A
#
# COMPACT_ATOMS: atom_id res chain seq x y z
N MET A 1 11.23 -1.87 6.43
CA MET A 1 10.00 -1.29 5.89
C MET A 1 9.95 -1.47 4.39
N PHE A 2 8.82 -1.89 3.87
CA PHE A 2 8.60 -2.14 2.45
C PHE A 2 7.36 -1.41 1.96
N VAL A 3 7.37 -1.04 0.68
CA VAL A 3 6.16 -0.60 -0.01
C VAL A 3 5.65 -1.78 -0.84
N VAL A 4 4.39 -2.09 -0.67
CA VAL A 4 3.72 -3.12 -1.46
C VAL A 4 2.55 -2.47 -2.19
N HIS A 5 2.51 -2.64 -3.51
CA HIS A 5 1.39 -2.16 -4.31
C HIS A 5 0.34 -3.27 -4.34
N VAL A 6 -0.81 -2.98 -3.78
CA VAL A 6 -1.89 -3.97 -3.69
C VAL A 6 -2.93 -3.72 -4.77
N ASP A 7 -3.49 -4.84 -5.27
CA ASP A 7 -4.68 -4.80 -6.10
C ASP A 7 -5.88 -4.52 -5.17
N ALA A 8 -6.64 -3.48 -5.47
CA ALA A 8 -7.66 -3.01 -4.54
C ALA A 8 -8.73 -4.06 -4.26
N ASP A 9 -9.17 -4.80 -5.26
CA ASP A 9 -10.21 -5.82 -5.07
C ASP A 9 -9.69 -7.01 -4.27
N ALA A 10 -8.52 -7.52 -4.61
CA ALA A 10 -7.92 -8.64 -3.88
C ALA A 10 -7.63 -8.26 -2.43
N PHE A 11 -7.13 -7.04 -2.22
CA PHE A 11 -6.86 -6.52 -0.88
C PHE A 11 -8.15 -6.40 -0.07
N TYR A 12 -9.18 -5.80 -0.65
CA TYR A 12 -10.47 -5.63 0.01
C TYR A 12 -11.07 -6.99 0.43
N LEU A 13 -11.09 -7.95 -0.46
CA LEU A 13 -11.66 -9.27 -0.16
C LEU A 13 -10.87 -9.99 0.93
N SER A 14 -9.54 -9.92 0.89
CA SER A 14 -8.70 -10.54 1.91
C SER A 14 -8.86 -9.86 3.26
N TRP A 15 -8.94 -8.55 3.27
CA TRP A 15 -9.14 -7.77 4.49
C TRP A 15 -10.53 -8.05 5.09
N LEU A 16 -11.55 -8.06 4.26
CA LEU A 16 -12.93 -8.31 4.70
C LEU A 16 -13.06 -9.66 5.42
N ARG A 17 -12.31 -10.66 4.97
CA ARG A 17 -12.29 -11.98 5.59
C ARG A 17 -11.47 -12.05 6.88
N SER A 18 -10.53 -11.13 7.04
CA SER A 18 -9.51 -11.20 8.08
C SER A 18 -9.83 -10.37 9.31
N ASP A 19 -10.61 -9.30 9.16
CA ASP A 19 -10.67 -8.25 10.15
C ASP A 19 -12.09 -7.70 10.27
N GLU A 20 -12.61 -7.73 11.50
CA GLU A 20 -13.94 -7.21 11.79
C GLU A 20 -14.04 -5.70 11.57
N GLN A 21 -12.91 -4.99 11.54
CA GLN A 21 -12.91 -3.55 11.28
C GLN A 21 -13.20 -3.20 9.82
N CYS A 22 -13.07 -4.17 8.92
CA CYS A 22 -13.42 -3.97 7.53
C CYS A 22 -14.93 -4.07 7.35
N VAL A 23 -15.49 -3.12 6.64
CA VAL A 23 -16.92 -3.09 6.34
C VAL A 23 -17.13 -3.21 4.84
N LEU A 24 -18.37 -3.47 4.43
CA LEU A 24 -18.70 -3.53 3.01
C LEU A 24 -18.40 -2.20 2.34
N ARG A 25 -17.99 -2.28 1.06
CA ARG A 25 -17.59 -1.09 0.29
C ARG A 25 -18.62 0.03 0.35
N SER A 26 -19.91 -0.32 0.25
CA SER A 26 -20.97 0.67 0.30
C SER A 26 -21.13 1.36 1.66
N GLN A 27 -20.60 0.77 2.71
CA GLN A 27 -20.67 1.30 4.06
C GLN A 27 -19.43 2.12 4.45
N MET A 28 -18.36 2.04 3.66
CA MET A 28 -17.09 2.72 3.99
C MET A 28 -17.26 4.23 4.17
N PRO A 29 -18.01 4.95 3.31
CA PRO A 29 -18.20 6.39 3.50
C PRO A 29 -18.94 6.78 4.78
N ARG A 30 -19.56 5.83 5.46
CA ARG A 30 -20.28 6.09 6.72
C ARG A 30 -19.37 6.02 7.94
N ASP A 31 -18.12 5.59 7.78
CA ASP A 31 -17.15 5.61 8.87
C ASP A 31 -16.99 7.03 9.38
N TYR A 32 -17.02 7.22 10.70
CA TYR A 32 -17.05 8.56 11.28
C TYR A 32 -15.78 9.37 11.01
N LYS A 33 -14.68 8.74 10.66
CA LYS A 33 -13.43 9.40 10.29
C LYS A 33 -13.28 9.64 8.80
N TYR A 34 -14.24 9.18 8.00
CA TYR A 34 -14.12 9.20 6.54
C TYR A 34 -13.91 10.63 6.01
N ALA A 35 -14.54 11.62 6.62
CA ALA A 35 -14.37 13.02 6.22
C ALA A 35 -12.93 13.50 6.31
N TYR A 36 -12.15 13.00 7.27
CA TYR A 36 -10.74 13.34 7.39
C TYR A 36 -9.95 12.84 6.17
N ALA A 37 -10.28 11.67 5.67
CA ALA A 37 -9.63 11.14 4.47
C ALA A 37 -10.03 11.96 3.24
N VAL A 38 -11.29 12.35 3.11
CA VAL A 38 -11.74 13.22 2.03
C VAL A 38 -10.93 14.51 2.02
N ASP A 39 -10.80 15.16 3.17
CA ASP A 39 -10.05 16.40 3.29
C ASP A 39 -8.56 16.21 3.00
N GLY A 40 -7.99 15.11 3.49
CA GLY A 40 -6.58 14.79 3.27
C GLY A 40 -6.26 14.56 1.80
N PHE A 41 -7.03 13.74 1.12
CA PHE A 41 -6.81 13.45 -0.30
C PHE A 41 -7.10 14.65 -1.19
N ALA A 42 -7.96 15.56 -0.76
CA ALA A 42 -8.26 16.77 -1.53
C ALA A 42 -7.05 17.69 -1.71
N GLN A 43 -6.03 17.58 -0.87
CA GLN A 43 -4.84 18.41 -0.96
C GLN A 43 -3.83 17.92 -2.00
N GLY A 44 -4.02 16.72 -2.51
CA GLY A 44 -3.20 16.18 -3.59
C GLY A 44 -1.71 16.18 -3.27
N SER A 45 -0.89 16.57 -4.24
CA SER A 45 0.57 16.55 -4.09
C SER A 45 1.11 17.64 -3.17
N SER A 46 0.34 18.67 -2.86
CA SER A 46 0.80 19.75 -1.95
C SER A 46 0.89 19.25 -0.50
N ASN A 47 0.09 18.27 -0.14
CA ASN A 47 0.14 17.62 1.17
C ASN A 47 -0.27 16.15 1.01
N PRO A 48 0.64 15.30 0.54
CA PRO A 48 0.32 13.91 0.25
C PRO A 48 -0.12 13.15 1.49
N VAL A 49 -1.11 12.28 1.33
CA VAL A 49 -1.58 11.42 2.40
C VAL A 49 -0.54 10.33 2.65
N PRO A 50 -0.13 10.10 3.90
CA PRO A 50 0.81 9.02 4.20
C PRO A 50 0.25 7.64 3.83
N LEU A 51 1.13 6.70 3.52
CA LEU A 51 0.72 5.33 3.25
C LEU A 51 0.14 4.69 4.51
N ALA A 52 -0.82 3.80 4.32
CA ALA A 52 -1.35 2.99 5.42
C ALA A 52 -0.30 1.96 5.86
N ASP A 53 -0.27 1.66 7.15
CA ASP A 53 0.57 0.61 7.72
C ASP A 53 -0.23 -0.68 7.80
N VAL A 54 0.22 -1.68 7.06
CA VAL A 54 -0.48 -2.95 6.92
C VAL A 54 0.45 -4.10 7.29
N GLY A 55 -0.10 -5.10 7.92
CA GLY A 55 0.60 -6.36 8.17
C GLY A 55 -0.11 -7.52 7.51
N ALA A 56 0.63 -8.59 7.25
CA ALA A 56 0.07 -9.83 6.76
C ALA A 56 0.75 -10.98 7.50
N TRP A 57 -0.02 -12.00 7.84
CA TRP A 57 0.49 -13.18 8.54
C TRP A 57 -0.38 -14.38 8.23
N ASN A 58 0.19 -15.57 8.40
CA ASN A 58 -0.58 -16.80 8.30
C ASN A 58 -1.07 -17.23 9.67
N ASP A 59 -2.29 -17.71 9.74
CA ASP A 59 -2.79 -18.35 10.95
C ASP A 59 -2.27 -19.81 11.06
N GLU A 60 -2.71 -20.52 12.09
CA GLU A 60 -2.30 -21.90 12.33
C GLU A 60 -2.66 -22.86 11.20
N ARG A 61 -3.66 -22.51 10.41
CA ARG A 61 -4.12 -23.31 9.27
C ARG A 61 -3.49 -22.87 7.95
N GLY A 62 -2.55 -21.92 7.99
CA GLY A 62 -1.91 -21.40 6.80
C GLY A 62 -2.75 -20.41 6.01
N ARG A 63 -3.83 -19.89 6.58
CA ARG A 63 -4.64 -18.87 5.93
C ARG A 63 -4.01 -17.50 6.14
N ALA A 64 -3.91 -16.73 5.06
CA ALA A 64 -3.37 -15.38 5.14
C ALA A 64 -4.38 -14.42 5.74
N HIS A 65 -3.90 -13.58 6.64
CA HIS A 65 -4.66 -12.51 7.27
C HIS A 65 -4.01 -11.18 6.96
N ILE A 66 -4.82 -10.14 6.87
CA ILE A 66 -4.39 -8.78 6.66
C ILE A 66 -4.95 -7.93 7.78
N GLY A 67 -4.12 -7.09 8.35
CA GLY A 67 -4.55 -6.16 9.38
C GLY A 67 -3.82 -4.84 9.28
N PHE A 68 -4.33 -3.84 9.98
CA PHE A 68 -3.80 -2.49 9.95
C PHE A 68 -3.24 -2.09 11.30
N THR A 69 -2.11 -1.42 11.27
CA THR A 69 -1.63 -0.63 12.40
C THR A 69 -2.17 0.79 12.30
N ASN A 70 -2.28 1.30 11.08
CA ASN A 70 -2.74 2.67 10.84
C ASN A 70 -3.25 2.77 9.40
N GLY A 71 -4.21 3.67 9.19
CA GLY A 71 -4.64 4.02 7.83
C GLY A 71 -5.89 3.32 7.33
N ILE A 72 -6.71 2.76 8.21
CA ILE A 72 -7.97 2.11 7.83
C ILE A 72 -8.85 3.05 7.03
N THR A 73 -9.05 4.26 7.51
CA THR A 73 -9.94 5.24 6.86
C THR A 73 -9.43 5.67 5.49
N ARG A 74 -8.10 5.81 5.35
CA ARG A 74 -7.48 6.11 4.05
C ARG A 74 -7.77 5.01 3.05
N SER A 75 -7.69 3.77 3.50
CA SER A 75 -7.97 2.62 2.66
C SER A 75 -9.44 2.53 2.30
N PHE A 76 -10.33 2.86 3.22
CA PHE A 76 -11.76 2.98 2.91
C PHE A 76 -12.01 3.99 1.79
N TRP A 77 -11.36 5.15 1.87
CA TRP A 77 -11.51 6.16 0.84
C TRP A 77 -11.03 5.68 -0.52
N LEU A 78 -9.85 5.07 -0.56
CA LEU A 78 -9.28 4.56 -1.81
C LEU A 78 -10.16 3.47 -2.44
N ILE A 79 -10.60 2.51 -1.64
CA ILE A 79 -11.43 1.42 -2.11
C ILE A 79 -12.80 1.92 -2.56
N SER A 80 -13.45 2.76 -1.76
CA SER A 80 -14.80 3.25 -2.07
C SER A 80 -14.82 4.20 -3.27
N ASN A 81 -13.69 4.84 -3.59
CA ASN A 81 -13.57 5.70 -4.76
C ASN A 81 -13.03 4.98 -5.99
N GLY A 82 -12.88 3.66 -5.92
CA GLY A 82 -12.56 2.86 -7.09
C GLY A 82 -11.10 2.88 -7.52
N ALA A 83 -10.17 3.21 -6.63
CA ALA A 83 -8.75 3.08 -6.96
C ALA A 83 -8.46 1.63 -7.36
N PRO A 84 -7.87 1.38 -8.54
CA PRO A 84 -7.63 -0.01 -8.98
C PRO A 84 -6.50 -0.68 -8.20
N SER A 85 -5.54 0.10 -7.74
CA SER A 85 -4.42 -0.34 -6.92
C SER A 85 -3.91 0.82 -6.09
N PHE A 86 -3.19 0.53 -5.02
CA PHE A 86 -2.58 1.58 -4.21
C PHE A 86 -1.42 1.02 -3.40
N PRO A 87 -0.46 1.87 -3.02
CA PRO A 87 0.65 1.42 -2.20
C PRO A 87 0.28 1.43 -0.71
N VAL A 88 0.83 0.47 0.01
CA VAL A 88 0.79 0.43 1.48
C VAL A 88 2.20 0.16 1.97
N GLN A 89 2.48 0.52 3.22
CA GLN A 89 3.78 0.19 3.80
C GLN A 89 3.64 -0.99 4.75
N VAL A 90 4.66 -1.83 4.74
CA VAL A 90 4.65 -3.09 5.48
C VAL A 90 5.96 -3.25 6.21
N TYR A 91 5.89 -3.65 7.47
CA TYR A 91 7.07 -3.86 8.28
C TYR A 91 7.49 -5.33 8.18
N GLY A 92 8.72 -5.55 7.73
CA GLY A 92 9.29 -6.89 7.63
C GLY A 92 9.10 -7.54 6.27
N ARG A 93 10.13 -8.29 5.86
CA ARG A 93 10.15 -8.92 4.54
C ARG A 93 9.11 -10.03 4.41
N GLU A 94 8.96 -10.87 5.42
CA GLU A 94 7.99 -11.97 5.36
C GLU A 94 6.58 -11.47 5.18
N SER A 95 6.22 -10.44 5.96
CA SER A 95 4.89 -9.83 5.89
C SER A 95 4.66 -9.19 4.52
N ALA A 96 5.68 -8.50 4.00
CA ALA A 96 5.60 -7.85 2.69
C ALA A 96 5.43 -8.86 1.56
N GLU A 97 6.18 -9.95 1.61
CA GLU A 97 6.08 -10.99 0.59
C GLU A 97 4.74 -11.73 0.66
N LEU A 98 4.26 -12.00 1.86
CA LEU A 98 2.95 -12.63 2.03
C LEU A 98 1.82 -11.73 1.52
N LEU A 99 1.86 -10.44 1.84
CA LEU A 99 0.89 -9.50 1.34
C LEU A 99 0.92 -9.43 -0.18
N HIS A 100 2.11 -9.40 -0.75
CA HIS A 100 2.25 -9.38 -2.20
C HIS A 100 1.66 -10.63 -2.85
N ARG A 101 1.93 -11.81 -2.30
CA ARG A 101 1.36 -13.05 -2.83
C ARG A 101 -0.16 -13.11 -2.70
N THR A 102 -0.70 -12.50 -1.64
CA THR A 102 -2.13 -12.57 -1.34
C THR A 102 -2.94 -11.53 -2.12
N ALA A 103 -2.42 -10.35 -2.26
CA ALA A 103 -3.18 -9.20 -2.79
C ALA A 103 -2.33 -8.22 -3.59
N GLY A 104 -1.12 -8.58 -3.96
CA GLY A 104 -0.22 -7.68 -4.68
C GLY A 104 -0.54 -7.57 -6.16
N THR A 105 -0.04 -6.51 -6.76
CA THR A 105 -0.01 -6.34 -8.21
C THR A 105 1.18 -7.10 -8.79
N ASN A 106 1.47 -6.90 -10.07
CA ASN A 106 2.65 -7.48 -10.71
C ASN A 106 3.96 -6.90 -10.17
N GLN A 107 3.91 -5.73 -9.56
CA GLN A 107 5.08 -5.11 -8.97
C GLN A 107 5.37 -5.74 -7.62
N GLY A 108 6.58 -6.29 -7.45
CA GLY A 108 6.99 -6.88 -6.18
C GLY A 108 7.23 -5.85 -5.08
N PRO A 109 7.40 -6.31 -3.84
CA PRO A 109 7.70 -5.41 -2.72
C PRO A 109 8.98 -4.62 -2.97
N ILE A 110 8.98 -3.35 -2.55
CA ILE A 110 10.13 -2.46 -2.68
C ILE A 110 10.62 -2.11 -1.28
N CYS A 111 11.87 -2.41 -1.01
CA CYS A 111 12.47 -2.05 0.27
C CYS A 111 12.68 -0.54 0.34
N TYR A 112 12.39 0.07 1.48
CA TYR A 112 12.59 1.51 1.69
C TYR A 112 14.02 1.96 1.44
N VAL A 113 14.99 1.11 1.78
CA VAL A 113 16.40 1.43 1.52
C VAL A 113 16.63 1.70 0.03
N ASP A 114 15.97 0.96 -0.84
CA ASP A 114 16.12 1.13 -2.28
C ASP A 114 15.43 2.40 -2.79
N LEU A 115 14.40 2.88 -2.09
CA LEU A 115 13.71 4.11 -2.46
C LEU A 115 14.50 5.37 -2.07
N PHE A 116 15.22 5.31 -0.96
CA PHE A 116 15.86 6.49 -0.39
C PHE A 116 17.38 6.49 -0.53
N ALA A 117 17.96 5.41 -1.04
CA ALA A 117 19.39 5.34 -1.24
C ALA A 117 19.83 6.37 -2.29
N PRO A 118 20.95 7.09 -2.06
CA PRO A 118 21.50 7.95 -3.11
C PRO A 118 21.82 7.13 -4.35
N ALA A 119 21.61 7.70 -5.52
CA ALA A 119 21.95 7.02 -6.75
C ALA A 119 23.45 6.72 -6.80
N ASP A 120 23.83 5.48 -6.97
CA ASP A 120 25.21 5.11 -7.28
C ASP A 120 25.40 5.33 -8.78
N PRO A 121 26.36 6.16 -9.19
CA PRO A 121 26.59 6.42 -10.61
C PRO A 121 26.81 5.17 -11.45
N ARG A 122 27.33 4.11 -10.85
CA ARG A 122 27.55 2.85 -11.54
C ARG A 122 26.28 2.06 -11.78
N ASN A 123 25.26 2.30 -10.95
CA ASN A 123 23.97 1.61 -11.00
C ASN A 123 22.84 2.55 -11.38
N ALA A 124 23.17 3.80 -11.67
CA ALA A 124 22.14 4.77 -12.04
C ALA A 124 21.38 4.26 -13.25
N PRO A 125 20.06 4.34 -13.25
CA PRO A 125 19.31 4.02 -14.46
C PRO A 125 19.80 4.94 -15.58
N ASN A 126 19.71 4.46 -16.81
CA ASN A 126 20.10 5.24 -17.96
C ASN A 126 19.18 6.45 -18.07
N ARG A 127 19.62 7.42 -17.41
CA ARG A 127 18.91 8.66 -17.50
C ARG A 127 19.56 9.48 -18.52
N SER A 128 19.90 8.87 -18.61
CA SER A 128 20.31 9.25 -19.21
C SER A 128 20.85 9.20 -19.90
N PRO A 129 21.10 9.10 -20.33
CA PRO A 129 21.80 9.04 -20.82
C PRO A 129 21.91 9.51 -21.64
N SER A 130 21.83 9.43 -21.79
CA SER A 130 21.89 9.61 -22.22
C SER A 130 21.90 10.54 -22.29
N ARG A 131 21.97 11.03 -22.02
CA ARG A 131 22.07 11.73 -21.69
C ARG A 131 22.94 12.05 -21.40
N ALA A 132 23.37 12.22 -21.50
CA ALA A 132 24.12 12.28 -21.07
C ALA A 132 24.81 12.04 -20.64
N PRO A 133 25.33 12.03 -20.68
CA PRO A 133 25.98 11.39 -20.12
C PRO A 133 26.18 11.42 -19.10
N ARG A 134 26.17 11.13 -18.85
CA ARG A 134 26.16 11.03 -17.94
C ARG A 134 26.94 11.33 -17.49
N PRO A 135 26.92 11.83 -17.10
CA PRO A 135 27.95 11.63 -16.67
C PRO A 135 28.11 11.28 -15.80
#